data_089480c22f4e1ddf3fff7086fce4bf81
#
_entry.id   089480c22f4e1ddf3fff7086fce4bf81
#
_cell.length_a   1.000
_cell.length_b   1.000
_cell.length_c   1.000
_cell.angle_alpha   90.00
_cell.angle_beta   90.00
_cell.angle_gamma   90.00
#
_symmetry.space_group_name_H-M   'P 1'
#
loop_
_entity.id
_entity.type
_entity.pdbx_description
1 polymer ?
#
loop_
_entity_poly.entity_id
_entity_poly.type
_entity_poly.pdbx_seq_one_letter_code
_entity_poly.pdbx_strand_id
1 'polypeptide(L)'
;YQRNQKVKKNRGIKILLKLLPYKVSDWMRVLESKKAKKSIASLNLKELSKQEINLKFTSELVKPLQKVLIIDDAIDTGKTMFIIKNNLNRLFPNVQIKIAVISWTIETSIVKPDYFIFKNILVRFPWSKDYKAKDRL
;
A
#
# COMPACT_ATOMS: atom_id res chain seq x y z
N TYR A 1 -1.59 -6.37 7.59
CA TYR A 1 -0.29 -6.83 7.07
C TYR A 1 0.79 -5.79 7.37
N GLN A 2 1.62 -6.05 8.37
CA GLN A 2 2.77 -5.20 8.64
C GLN A 2 3.93 -5.66 7.75
N ARG A 3 4.24 -4.84 6.76
CA ARG A 3 5.45 -4.98 5.93
C ARG A 3 6.68 -5.08 6.84
N ASN A 4 7.55 -6.06 6.63
CA ASN A 4 8.80 -6.23 7.37
C ASN A 4 9.66 -4.95 7.26
N GLN A 5 9.52 -4.06 8.25
CA GLN A 5 10.17 -2.73 8.28
C GLN A 5 11.39 -2.75 9.21
N LYS A 6 12.28 -3.76 9.10
CA LYS A 6 13.47 -3.87 9.97
C LYS A 6 14.35 -2.61 9.98
N VAL A 7 14.41 -1.87 8.88
CA VAL A 7 15.27 -0.66 8.77
C VAL A 7 14.60 0.62 9.30
N LYS A 8 13.26 0.67 9.37
CA LYS A 8 12.53 1.91 9.73
C LYS A 8 12.10 2.00 11.20
N LYS A 9 12.54 1.06 12.05
CA LYS A 9 12.17 1.02 13.48
C LYS A 9 13.05 1.91 14.36
N ASN A 10 14.15 2.45 13.85
CA ASN A 10 15.06 3.32 14.60
C ASN A 10 14.41 4.69 14.87
N ARG A 11 14.23 5.02 16.15
CA ARG A 11 13.69 6.31 16.62
C ARG A 11 14.48 7.51 16.06
N GLY A 12 15.82 7.36 15.89
CA GLY A 12 16.69 8.37 15.32
C GLY A 12 16.39 8.69 13.85
N ILE A 13 16.08 7.68 13.02
CA ILE A 13 15.72 7.89 11.61
C ILE A 13 14.41 8.64 11.47
N LYS A 14 13.44 8.41 12.35
CA LYS A 14 12.17 9.15 12.35
C LYS A 14 12.37 10.63 12.66
N ILE A 15 13.25 10.94 13.62
CA ILE A 15 13.58 12.31 14.01
C ILE A 15 14.33 13.00 12.86
N LEU A 16 15.30 12.31 12.26
CA LEU A 16 16.06 12.82 11.12
C LEU A 16 15.14 13.15 9.92
N LEU A 17 14.21 12.25 9.58
CA LEU A 17 13.25 12.47 8.49
C LEU A 17 12.32 13.67 8.74
N LYS A 18 11.98 13.97 9.99
CA LYS A 18 11.20 15.15 10.36
C LYS A 18 11.98 16.46 10.27
N LEU A 19 13.30 16.39 10.41
CA LEU A 19 14.19 17.57 10.35
C LEU A 19 14.57 17.92 8.91
N LEU A 20 14.48 16.98 7.98
CA LEU A 20 14.82 17.22 6.57
C LEU A 20 13.85 18.23 5.93
N PRO A 21 14.35 19.18 5.12
CA PRO A 21 13.51 20.05 4.31
C PRO A 21 12.58 19.23 3.41
N TYR A 22 11.36 19.71 3.17
CA TYR A 22 10.38 18.99 2.32
C TYR A 22 10.94 18.66 0.94
N LYS A 23 11.71 19.56 0.31
CA LYS A 23 12.35 19.31 -0.97
C LYS A 23 13.21 18.04 -0.99
N VAL A 24 13.93 17.76 0.10
CA VAL A 24 14.77 16.56 0.23
C VAL A 24 13.90 15.31 0.43
N SER A 25 12.87 15.39 1.28
CA SER A 25 11.96 14.26 1.48
C SER A 25 11.14 13.95 0.24
N ASP A 26 10.74 14.95 -0.55
CA ASP A 26 10.06 14.76 -1.83
C ASP A 26 10.97 14.11 -2.87
N TRP A 27 12.22 14.57 -2.97
CA TRP A 27 13.20 13.94 -3.83
C TRP A 27 13.43 12.45 -3.47
N MET A 28 13.55 12.14 -2.17
CA MET A 28 13.67 10.76 -1.71
C MET A 28 12.45 9.91 -2.08
N ARG A 29 11.23 10.45 -1.94
CA ARG A 29 9.99 9.78 -2.34
C ARG A 29 9.93 9.50 -3.84
N VAL A 30 10.35 10.47 -4.66
CA VAL A 30 10.43 10.29 -6.11
C VAL A 30 11.45 9.21 -6.48
N LEU A 31 12.60 9.15 -5.79
CA LEU A 31 13.58 8.07 -5.99
C LEU A 31 13.03 6.70 -5.56
N GLU A 32 12.34 6.63 -4.42
CA GLU A 32 11.69 5.40 -3.96
C GLU A 32 10.63 4.94 -4.97
N SER A 33 9.82 5.85 -5.50
CA SER A 33 8.83 5.54 -6.53
C SER A 33 9.48 5.03 -7.84
N LYS A 34 10.57 5.66 -8.29
CA LYS A 34 11.32 5.17 -9.47
C LYS A 34 11.90 3.77 -9.25
N LYS A 35 12.46 3.50 -8.06
CA LYS A 35 12.95 2.16 -7.68
C LYS A 35 11.81 1.15 -7.62
N ALA A 36 10.68 1.53 -7.01
CA ALA A 36 9.49 0.70 -6.95
C ALA A 36 8.98 0.34 -8.36
N LYS A 37 8.91 1.31 -9.27
CA LYS A 37 8.51 1.08 -10.67
C LYS A 37 9.43 0.09 -11.38
N LYS A 38 10.76 0.20 -11.20
CA LYS A 38 11.72 -0.75 -11.77
C LYS A 38 11.57 -2.15 -11.17
N SER A 39 11.24 -2.27 -9.88
CA SER A 39 11.10 -3.55 -9.19
C SER A 39 9.85 -4.33 -9.61
N ILE A 40 8.87 -3.69 -10.24
CA ILE A 40 7.63 -4.36 -10.67
C ILE A 40 7.94 -5.49 -11.66
N ALA A 41 8.84 -5.23 -12.63
CA ALA A 41 9.22 -6.21 -13.65
C ALA A 41 9.91 -7.46 -13.07
N SER A 42 10.56 -7.35 -11.90
CA SER A 42 11.26 -8.44 -11.22
C SER A 42 10.39 -9.16 -10.16
N LEU A 43 9.10 -8.80 -10.01
CA LEU A 43 8.23 -9.43 -9.03
C LEU A 43 7.88 -10.87 -9.44
N ASN A 44 8.19 -11.83 -8.58
CA ASN A 44 7.77 -13.20 -8.76
C ASN A 44 6.33 -13.39 -8.22
N LEU A 45 5.35 -13.34 -9.12
CA LEU A 45 3.94 -13.45 -8.76
C LEU A 45 3.59 -14.82 -8.15
N LYS A 46 4.30 -15.90 -8.55
CA LYS A 46 4.10 -17.24 -7.98
C LYS A 46 4.51 -17.30 -6.50
N GLU A 47 5.61 -16.65 -6.15
CA GLU A 47 6.02 -16.55 -4.74
C GLU A 47 5.10 -15.62 -3.94
N LEU A 48 4.67 -14.52 -4.54
CA LEU A 48 3.72 -13.61 -3.90
C LEU A 48 2.37 -14.28 -3.62
N SER A 49 1.90 -15.13 -4.52
CA SER A 49 0.64 -15.85 -4.34
C SER A 49 0.66 -16.88 -3.20
N LYS A 50 1.85 -17.38 -2.84
CA LYS A 50 2.04 -18.30 -1.71
C LYS A 50 2.09 -17.59 -0.35
N GLN A 51 2.23 -16.26 -0.33
CA GLN A 51 2.31 -15.53 0.92
C GLN A 51 0.96 -15.51 1.63
N GLU A 52 0.96 -16.00 2.87
CA GLU A 52 -0.21 -16.00 3.74
C GLU A 52 -0.22 -14.77 4.63
N ILE A 53 -1.40 -14.24 4.86
CA ILE A 53 -1.64 -13.16 5.81
C ILE A 53 -2.73 -13.58 6.79
N ASN A 54 -2.55 -13.22 8.04
CA ASN A 54 -3.57 -13.42 9.05
C ASN A 54 -4.61 -12.29 8.93
N LEU A 55 -5.74 -12.60 8.32
CA LEU A 55 -6.89 -11.69 8.25
C LEU A 55 -7.68 -11.79 9.55
N LYS A 56 -7.82 -10.67 10.25
CA LYS A 56 -8.67 -10.57 11.44
C LYS A 56 -10.03 -10.03 11.02
N PHE A 57 -11.08 -10.76 11.38
CA PHE A 57 -12.46 -10.33 11.20
C PHE A 57 -13.00 -9.79 12.53
N THR A 58 -13.71 -8.66 12.48
CA THR A 58 -14.29 -8.00 13.67
C THR A 58 -15.70 -8.50 13.99
N SER A 59 -16.31 -9.24 13.08
CA SER A 59 -17.63 -9.85 13.24
C SER A 59 -17.61 -11.26 12.72
N GLU A 60 -18.49 -12.12 13.26
CA GLU A 60 -18.74 -13.44 12.69
C GLU A 60 -19.37 -13.28 11.30
N LEU A 61 -18.73 -13.86 10.30
CA LEU A 61 -19.24 -13.86 8.94
C LEU A 61 -20.32 -14.96 8.84
N VAL A 62 -21.54 -14.58 9.14
CA VAL A 62 -22.71 -15.51 9.21
C VAL A 62 -23.18 -15.96 7.82
N LYS A 63 -22.76 -15.27 6.75
CA LYS A 63 -23.18 -15.58 5.37
C LYS A 63 -21.96 -15.65 4.44
N PRO A 64 -22.03 -16.44 3.36
CA PRO A 64 -20.95 -16.42 2.37
C PRO A 64 -20.80 -14.99 1.81
N LEU A 65 -19.57 -14.47 1.88
CA LEU A 65 -19.25 -13.17 1.34
C LEU A 65 -19.38 -13.21 -0.19
N GLN A 66 -20.25 -12.37 -0.73
CA GLN A 66 -20.40 -12.22 -2.18
C GLN A 66 -19.55 -11.09 -2.73
N LYS A 67 -19.40 -10.00 -1.96
CA LYS A 67 -18.68 -8.80 -2.38
C LYS A 67 -17.80 -8.28 -1.25
N VAL A 68 -16.58 -7.89 -1.59
CA VAL A 68 -15.61 -7.26 -0.67
C VAL A 68 -15.05 -6.01 -1.31
N LEU A 69 -15.03 -4.91 -0.56
CA LEU A 69 -14.30 -3.70 -0.92
C LEU A 69 -13.06 -3.59 -0.04
N ILE A 70 -11.88 -3.61 -0.67
CA ILE A 70 -10.61 -3.33 0.00
C ILE A 70 -10.36 -1.82 -0.10
N ILE A 71 -10.11 -1.18 1.04
CA ILE A 71 -9.80 0.25 1.10
C ILE A 71 -8.38 0.43 1.64
N ASP A 72 -7.59 1.26 0.97
CA ASP A 72 -6.23 1.62 1.40
C ASP A 72 -5.92 3.08 1.03
N ASP A 73 -4.83 3.62 1.56
CA ASP A 73 -4.43 4.99 1.25
C ASP A 73 -3.74 5.09 -0.12
N ALA A 74 -2.89 4.13 -0.48
CA ALA A 74 -2.19 4.17 -1.76
C ALA A 74 -1.81 2.79 -2.32
N ILE A 75 -1.77 2.69 -3.64
CA ILE A 75 -1.16 1.59 -4.37
C ILE A 75 0.08 2.08 -5.10
N ASP A 76 1.26 1.55 -4.71
CA ASP A 76 2.51 1.74 -5.44
C ASP A 76 2.75 0.58 -6.42
N THR A 77 3.45 -0.46 -6.01
CA THR A 77 3.71 -1.65 -6.85
C THR A 77 2.50 -2.57 -6.98
N GLY A 78 1.52 -2.46 -6.08
CA GLY A 78 0.38 -3.36 -5.97
C GLY A 78 0.66 -4.67 -5.25
N LYS A 79 1.90 -4.90 -4.75
CA LYS A 79 2.31 -6.15 -4.09
C LYS A 79 1.41 -6.51 -2.90
N THR A 80 1.13 -5.57 -2.02
CA THR A 80 0.28 -5.78 -0.83
C THR A 80 -1.14 -6.16 -1.25
N MET A 81 -1.71 -5.42 -2.20
CA MET A 81 -3.06 -5.69 -2.71
C MET A 81 -3.16 -7.05 -3.40
N PHE A 82 -2.13 -7.45 -4.16
CA PHE A 82 -2.06 -8.77 -4.79
C PHE A 82 -2.12 -9.88 -3.74
N ILE A 83 -1.32 -9.78 -2.67
CA ILE A 83 -1.30 -10.77 -1.58
C ILE A 83 -2.66 -10.82 -0.87
N ILE A 84 -3.24 -9.67 -0.51
CA ILE A 84 -4.55 -9.59 0.15
C ILE A 84 -5.63 -10.22 -0.72
N LYS A 85 -5.69 -9.84 -2.01
CA LYS A 85 -6.67 -10.36 -2.97
C LYS A 85 -6.58 -11.88 -3.11
N ASN A 86 -5.37 -12.43 -3.23
CA ASN A 86 -5.17 -13.88 -3.31
C ASN A 86 -5.60 -14.62 -2.05
N ASN A 87 -5.30 -14.06 -0.86
CA ASN A 87 -5.74 -14.64 0.39
C ASN A 87 -7.26 -14.63 0.54
N LEU A 88 -7.92 -13.52 0.17
CA LEU A 88 -9.37 -13.42 0.17
C LEU A 88 -10.01 -14.41 -0.81
N ASN A 89 -9.48 -14.55 -2.02
CA ASN A 89 -9.99 -15.52 -3.00
C ASN A 89 -9.84 -16.97 -2.54
N ARG A 90 -8.78 -17.28 -1.76
CA ARG A 90 -8.61 -18.62 -1.17
C ARG A 90 -9.63 -18.89 -0.07
N LEU A 91 -9.90 -17.90 0.78
CA LEU A 91 -10.86 -18.02 1.88
C LEU A 91 -12.31 -17.99 1.41
N PHE A 92 -12.60 -17.22 0.39
CA PHE A 92 -13.93 -17.00 -0.16
C PHE A 92 -13.92 -17.18 -1.68
N PRO A 93 -13.97 -18.43 -2.17
CA PRO A 93 -14.12 -18.69 -3.60
C PRO A 93 -15.37 -17.99 -4.14
N ASN A 94 -15.29 -17.39 -5.31
CA ASN A 94 -16.38 -16.65 -5.96
C ASN A 94 -16.71 -15.26 -5.37
N VAL A 95 -15.92 -14.75 -4.42
CA VAL A 95 -16.10 -13.38 -3.92
C VAL A 95 -15.71 -12.35 -4.99
N GLN A 96 -16.57 -11.38 -5.24
CA GLN A 96 -16.23 -10.22 -6.06
C GLN A 96 -15.42 -9.22 -5.22
N ILE A 97 -14.16 -8.99 -5.58
CA ILE A 97 -13.28 -8.08 -4.87
C ILE A 97 -13.12 -6.80 -5.67
N LYS A 98 -13.44 -5.67 -5.03
CA LYS A 98 -13.18 -4.31 -5.52
C LYS A 98 -12.14 -3.62 -4.65
N ILE A 99 -11.38 -2.70 -5.22
CA ILE A 99 -10.29 -1.99 -4.55
C ILE A 99 -10.49 -0.50 -4.71
N ALA A 100 -10.50 0.23 -3.60
CA ALA A 100 -10.57 1.68 -3.55
C ALA A 100 -9.34 2.25 -2.86
N VAL A 101 -8.72 3.27 -3.46
CA VAL A 101 -7.56 3.96 -2.89
C VAL A 101 -7.67 5.47 -3.09
N ILE A 102 -6.99 6.23 -2.23
CA ILE A 102 -6.86 7.67 -2.45
C ILE A 102 -5.85 7.93 -3.58
N SER A 103 -4.70 7.25 -3.57
CA SER A 103 -3.66 7.46 -4.58
C SER A 103 -3.24 6.16 -5.27
N TRP A 104 -3.36 6.13 -6.59
CA TRP A 104 -2.74 5.14 -7.45
C TRP A 104 -1.44 5.71 -8.02
N THR A 105 -0.32 5.47 -7.32
CA THR A 105 0.95 6.16 -7.56
C THR A 105 1.72 5.65 -8.77
N ILE A 106 1.58 4.36 -9.11
CA ILE A 106 2.29 3.73 -10.22
C ILE A 106 1.28 3.01 -11.12
N GLU A 107 1.06 3.56 -12.30
CA GLU A 107 0.07 3.02 -13.25
C GLU A 107 0.37 1.58 -13.72
N THR A 108 1.65 1.19 -13.73
CA THR A 108 2.10 -0.16 -14.08
C THR A 108 2.09 -1.13 -12.91
N SER A 109 1.43 -0.79 -11.77
CA SER A 109 1.29 -1.69 -10.63
C SER A 109 0.66 -3.03 -11.03
N ILE A 110 1.06 -4.12 -10.35
CA ILE A 110 0.56 -5.47 -10.65
C ILE A 110 -0.94 -5.65 -10.31
N VAL A 111 -1.49 -4.75 -9.48
CA VAL A 111 -2.93 -4.67 -9.21
C VAL A 111 -3.38 -3.25 -9.45
N LYS A 112 -4.38 -3.09 -10.29
CA LYS A 112 -5.03 -1.80 -10.56
C LYS A 112 -6.22 -1.64 -9.61
N PRO A 113 -6.42 -0.47 -8.99
CA PRO A 113 -7.62 -0.19 -8.20
C PRO A 113 -8.83 -0.01 -9.13
N ASP A 114 -10.02 -0.35 -8.61
CA ASP A 114 -11.29 -0.07 -9.29
C ASP A 114 -11.71 1.39 -9.10
N TYR A 115 -11.37 1.96 -7.94
CA TYR A 115 -11.69 3.34 -7.57
C TYR A 115 -10.45 4.04 -7.03
N PHE A 116 -10.20 5.26 -7.48
CA PHE A 116 -9.10 6.10 -7.01
C PHE A 116 -9.44 7.58 -7.17
N ILE A 117 -8.82 8.43 -6.34
CA ILE A 117 -8.96 9.88 -6.44
C ILE A 117 -7.82 10.46 -7.26
N PHE A 118 -6.58 10.07 -6.96
CA PHE A 118 -5.38 10.56 -7.63
C PHE A 118 -4.67 9.45 -8.39
N LYS A 119 -4.20 9.75 -9.61
CA LYS A 119 -3.42 8.85 -10.44
C LYS A 119 -2.06 9.46 -10.73
N ASN A 120 -0.99 8.65 -10.61
CA ASN A 120 0.40 9.07 -10.82
C ASN A 120 0.86 10.22 -9.89
N ILE A 121 0.23 10.36 -8.74
CA ILE A 121 0.53 11.38 -7.74
C ILE A 121 0.97 10.71 -6.43
N LEU A 122 2.10 11.18 -5.88
CA LEU A 122 2.59 10.79 -4.57
C LEU A 122 1.94 11.69 -3.51
N VAL A 123 0.90 11.20 -2.86
CA VAL A 123 0.20 11.93 -1.79
C VAL A 123 0.99 11.80 -0.47
N ARG A 124 1.13 12.92 0.25
CA ARG A 124 1.65 12.92 1.61
C ARG A 124 0.48 12.92 2.59
N PHE A 125 0.31 11.80 3.27
CA PHE A 125 -0.77 11.64 4.24
C PHE A 125 -0.36 12.18 5.63
N PRO A 126 -1.31 12.65 6.45
CA PRO A 126 -1.03 13.15 7.79
C PRO A 126 -0.33 12.13 8.71
N TRP A 127 -0.53 10.85 8.47
CA TRP A 127 0.14 9.74 9.18
C TRP A 127 1.48 9.33 8.59
N SER A 128 1.93 9.97 7.51
CA SER A 128 3.24 9.72 6.92
C SER A 128 4.35 10.10 7.90
N LYS A 129 5.47 9.36 7.89
CA LYS A 129 6.59 9.56 8.83
C LYS A 129 7.27 10.92 8.68
N ASP A 130 7.21 11.50 7.51
CA ASP A 130 7.79 12.79 7.12
C ASP A 130 6.76 13.94 7.12
N TYR A 131 5.53 13.69 7.61
CA TYR A 131 4.52 14.73 7.79
C TYR A 131 4.90 15.67 8.93
N LYS A 132 4.79 16.99 8.70
CA LYS A 132 5.05 18.05 9.67
C LYS A 132 3.74 18.77 9.99
N ALA A 133 3.37 18.81 11.26
CA ALA A 133 2.10 19.37 11.72
C ALA A 133 1.94 20.90 11.46
N LYS A 134 3.02 21.59 11.05
CA LYS A 134 2.99 23.04 10.74
C LYS A 134 2.22 23.38 9.43
N ASP A 135 1.79 22.38 8.67
CA ASP A 135 1.09 22.59 7.40
C ASP A 135 -0.44 22.57 7.55
N ARG A 136 -0.94 22.75 8.78
CA ARG A 136 -2.35 23.03 9.00
C ARG A 136 -2.60 24.53 8.80
N LEU A 137 -2.97 24.92 7.64
CA LEU A 137 -3.78 26.13 7.40
C LEU A 137 -5.22 25.72 7.28
#